data_2f377add6fd478f3e87e10252c95b977
#
_entry.id   2f377add6fd478f3e87e10252c95b977
#
_cell.length_a   1.000
_cell.length_b   1.000
_cell.length_c   1.000
_cell.angle_alpha   90.00
_cell.angle_beta   90.00
_cell.angle_gamma   90.00
#
_symmetry.space_group_name_H-M   'P 1'
#
loop_
_entity.id
_entity.type
_entity.pdbx_description
1 polymer ?
#
loop_
_entity_poly.entity_id
_entity_poly.type
_entity_poly.pdbx_seq_one_letter_code
_entity_poly.pdbx_strand_id
1 'polypeptide(L)'
;GKIIGEKLAEELGIVCYDKVFLENITKKLGVSSAFFQDDNRGENGLYEVGSHGPLSKVASLSVNNKVFESAAKLIREIAAKESAVIVGRCGDYVLKDEENVLSLFIYADKKERLQRGIELYHLDPKDAEETIRRFDRKRANFYEFYTDRKWGALSNYSMTVNTSRMGIEQCVKYLAAIVKEMQRDDA
;
A
#
# COMPACT_ATOMS: atom_id res chain seq x y z
N GLY A 1 4.74 5.53 -3.82
CA GLY A 1 3.63 5.70 -2.84
C GLY A 1 4.15 6.06 -1.45
N LYS A 2 5.04 5.24 -0.86
CA LYS A 2 5.49 5.42 0.52
C LYS A 2 6.06 6.82 0.78
N ILE A 3 7.07 7.24 0.05
CA ILE A 3 7.72 8.57 0.23
C ILE A 3 6.71 9.71 0.07
N ILE A 4 5.80 9.63 -0.90
CA ILE A 4 4.75 10.63 -1.08
C ILE A 4 3.81 10.63 0.15
N GLY A 5 3.42 9.45 0.63
CA GLY A 5 2.53 9.35 1.80
C GLY A 5 3.16 9.95 3.07
N GLU A 6 4.42 9.64 3.34
CA GLU A 6 5.16 10.19 4.48
C GLU A 6 5.27 11.72 4.43
N LYS A 7 5.71 12.26 3.27
CA LYS A 7 5.83 13.71 3.08
C LYS A 7 4.48 14.44 3.07
N LEU A 8 3.44 13.82 2.55
CA LEU A 8 2.09 14.38 2.57
C LEU A 8 1.54 14.46 3.99
N ALA A 9 1.76 13.42 4.78
CA ALA A 9 1.38 13.40 6.18
C ALA A 9 2.11 14.49 6.99
N GLU A 10 3.41 14.65 6.76
CA GLU A 10 4.22 15.71 7.35
C GLU A 10 3.69 17.11 6.98
N GLU A 11 3.42 17.36 5.69
CA GLU A 11 2.88 18.63 5.18
C GLU A 11 1.49 18.97 5.75
N LEU A 12 0.67 17.94 6.02
CA LEU A 12 -0.66 18.09 6.58
C LEU A 12 -0.69 18.07 8.12
N GLY A 13 0.43 17.73 8.77
CA GLY A 13 0.49 17.58 10.23
C GLY A 13 -0.32 16.41 10.77
N ILE A 14 -0.46 15.32 10.00
CA ILE A 14 -1.22 14.12 10.36
C ILE A 14 -0.35 12.87 10.33
N VAL A 15 -0.87 11.75 10.82
CA VAL A 15 -0.11 10.49 10.91
C VAL A 15 -0.09 9.75 9.57
N CYS A 16 1.06 9.15 9.23
CA CYS A 16 1.19 8.22 8.10
C CYS A 16 1.21 6.78 8.59
N TYR A 17 0.26 5.99 8.14
CA TYR A 17 0.14 4.57 8.42
C TYR A 17 0.60 3.76 7.22
N ASP A 18 1.87 3.38 7.23
CA ASP A 18 2.44 2.53 6.19
C ASP A 18 2.26 1.03 6.49
N LYS A 19 2.68 0.21 5.54
CA LYS A 19 2.65 -1.25 5.66
C LYS A 19 3.29 -1.74 6.95
N VAL A 20 4.47 -1.24 7.30
CA VAL A 20 5.25 -1.70 8.46
C VAL A 20 4.53 -1.38 9.77
N PHE A 21 3.93 -0.20 9.86
CA PHE A 21 3.16 0.21 11.02
C PHE A 21 1.93 -0.69 11.22
N LEU A 22 1.13 -0.88 10.17
CA LEU A 22 -0.08 -1.73 10.22
C LEU A 22 0.27 -3.17 10.58
N GLU A 23 1.38 -3.70 10.08
CA GLU A 23 1.87 -5.03 10.42
C GLU A 23 2.30 -5.16 11.88
N ASN A 24 2.98 -4.17 12.42
CA ASN A 24 3.43 -4.19 13.80
C ASN A 24 2.25 -4.17 14.78
N ILE A 25 1.20 -3.41 14.48
CA ILE A 25 -0.01 -3.40 15.31
C ILE A 25 -0.74 -4.74 15.22
N THR A 26 -0.91 -5.30 14.02
CA THR A 26 -1.58 -6.60 13.85
C THR A 26 -0.83 -7.72 14.57
N LYS A 27 0.50 -7.68 14.58
CA LYS A 27 1.32 -8.61 15.38
C LYS A 27 1.07 -8.47 16.88
N LYS A 28 0.99 -7.24 17.39
CA LYS A 28 0.69 -6.97 18.82
C LYS A 28 -0.69 -7.46 19.22
N LEU A 29 -1.64 -7.51 18.28
CA LEU A 29 -2.99 -8.05 18.50
C LEU A 29 -3.06 -9.59 18.41
N GLY A 30 -1.91 -10.28 18.36
CA GLY A 30 -1.84 -11.76 18.37
C GLY A 30 -2.13 -12.42 17.02
N VAL A 31 -2.18 -11.66 15.93
CA VAL A 31 -2.30 -12.22 14.58
C VAL A 31 -0.92 -12.70 14.11
N SER A 32 -0.82 -13.96 13.74
CA SER A 32 0.43 -14.67 13.41
C SER A 32 1.40 -13.88 12.53
N SER A 33 2.67 -13.82 12.97
CA SER A 33 3.76 -13.13 12.27
C SER A 33 4.17 -13.78 10.93
N ALA A 34 3.71 -14.98 10.65
CA ALA A 34 4.10 -15.74 9.46
C ALA A 34 3.78 -15.03 8.14
N PHE A 35 2.70 -14.27 8.10
CA PHE A 35 2.29 -13.51 6.93
C PHE A 35 3.18 -12.29 6.60
N PHE A 36 3.87 -11.75 7.61
CA PHE A 36 4.66 -10.53 7.48
C PHE A 36 6.14 -10.77 7.18
N GLN A 37 6.61 -12.00 7.32
CA GLN A 37 8.04 -12.33 7.16
C GLN A 37 8.53 -12.36 5.72
N ASP A 38 7.63 -12.23 4.75
CA ASP A 38 7.88 -12.60 3.36
C ASP A 38 8.43 -11.50 2.46
N ASP A 39 8.52 -10.25 2.92
CA ASP A 39 9.09 -9.17 2.10
C ASP A 39 10.63 -9.13 2.12
N ASN A 40 11.29 -9.82 3.07
CA ASN A 40 12.75 -9.85 3.22
C ASN A 40 13.40 -11.19 2.85
N ARG A 41 12.63 -12.21 2.53
CA ARG A 41 13.17 -13.49 2.05
C ARG A 41 12.79 -13.67 0.58
N GLY A 42 13.83 -13.83 -0.25
CA GLY A 42 13.70 -13.97 -1.69
C GLY A 42 12.67 -15.02 -2.13
N GLU A 43 12.12 -14.72 -3.24
CA GLU A 43 11.47 -15.54 -4.26
C GLU A 43 10.09 -16.16 -4.01
N ASN A 44 9.62 -16.48 -2.79
CA ASN A 44 8.49 -17.43 -2.68
C ASN A 44 7.32 -17.03 -1.76
N GLY A 45 7.12 -15.76 -1.50
CA GLY A 45 6.33 -15.30 -0.34
C GLY A 45 4.82 -15.21 -0.42
N LEU A 46 4.13 -15.48 -1.50
CA LEU A 46 2.66 -15.51 -1.50
C LEU A 46 2.08 -16.84 -1.99
N TYR A 47 2.90 -17.69 -2.57
CA TYR A 47 2.46 -18.95 -3.17
C TYR A 47 3.33 -20.17 -2.88
N GLU A 48 4.40 -20.05 -2.10
CA GLU A 48 5.06 -21.24 -1.53
C GLU A 48 4.60 -21.49 -0.10
N VAL A 49 3.38 -21.90 0.02
CA VAL A 49 3.05 -22.85 1.07
C VAL A 49 3.72 -24.15 0.65
N GLY A 50 4.68 -24.55 1.46
CA GLY A 50 5.52 -25.69 1.19
C GLY A 50 4.76 -26.86 0.59
N SER A 51 5.43 -27.55 -0.29
CA SER A 51 5.00 -28.66 -1.13
C SER A 51 4.51 -29.89 -0.36
N HIS A 52 3.56 -29.76 0.56
CA HIS A 52 2.99 -30.87 1.32
C HIS A 52 1.47 -30.75 1.48
N GLY A 53 0.74 -31.07 0.40
CA GLY A 53 -0.66 -31.45 0.44
C GLY A 53 -1.71 -30.31 0.37
N PRO A 54 -2.94 -30.65 -0.06
CA PRO A 54 -4.04 -29.70 -0.24
C PRO A 54 -4.54 -29.05 1.06
N LEU A 55 -4.35 -29.66 2.22
CA LEU A 55 -4.74 -29.11 3.53
C LEU A 55 -3.89 -27.91 3.96
N SER A 56 -2.61 -27.87 3.59
CA SER A 56 -1.74 -26.75 3.94
C SER A 56 -2.08 -25.46 3.20
N LYS A 57 -2.58 -25.57 1.96
CA LYS A 57 -3.08 -24.41 1.18
C LYS A 57 -4.33 -23.79 1.80
N VAL A 58 -5.25 -24.61 2.27
CA VAL A 58 -6.49 -24.12 2.92
C VAL A 58 -6.17 -23.44 4.25
N ALA A 59 -5.28 -23.98 5.05
CA ALA A 59 -4.86 -23.38 6.31
C ALA A 59 -4.16 -22.03 6.11
N SER A 60 -3.30 -21.89 5.10
CA SER A 60 -2.63 -20.62 4.79
C SER A 60 -3.60 -19.56 4.26
N LEU A 61 -4.56 -19.93 3.43
CA LEU A 61 -5.61 -19.02 2.96
C LEU A 61 -6.44 -18.48 4.12
N SER A 62 -6.80 -19.33 5.09
CA SER A 62 -7.56 -18.90 6.26
C SER A 62 -6.79 -17.92 7.15
N VAL A 63 -5.49 -18.12 7.32
CA VAL A 63 -4.63 -17.20 8.08
C VAL A 63 -4.48 -15.87 7.34
N ASN A 64 -4.24 -15.91 6.04
CA ASN A 64 -4.10 -14.72 5.21
C ASN A 64 -5.37 -13.85 5.22
N ASN A 65 -6.56 -14.48 5.16
CA ASN A 65 -7.84 -13.77 5.25
C ASN A 65 -8.02 -13.09 6.61
N LYS A 66 -7.71 -13.78 7.71
CA LYS A 66 -7.79 -13.19 9.06
C LYS A 66 -6.86 -11.98 9.22
N VAL A 67 -5.68 -12.03 8.63
CA VAL A 67 -4.73 -10.90 8.66
C VAL A 67 -5.25 -9.72 7.86
N PHE A 68 -5.79 -9.97 6.66
CA PHE A 68 -6.41 -8.91 5.86
C PHE A 68 -7.61 -8.29 6.58
N GLU A 69 -8.50 -9.10 7.14
CA GLU A 69 -9.66 -8.64 7.91
C GLU A 69 -9.24 -7.80 9.12
N SER A 70 -8.21 -8.22 9.84
CA SER A 70 -7.67 -7.47 10.99
C SER A 70 -7.06 -6.13 10.55
N ALA A 71 -6.33 -6.10 9.44
CA ALA A 71 -5.79 -4.87 8.87
C ALA A 71 -6.92 -3.93 8.38
N ALA A 72 -7.93 -4.47 7.72
CA ALA A 72 -9.09 -3.72 7.26
C ALA A 72 -9.90 -3.13 8.43
N LYS A 73 -10.08 -3.89 9.51
CA LYS A 73 -10.71 -3.38 10.73
C LYS A 73 -9.92 -2.22 11.33
N LEU A 74 -8.60 -2.39 11.46
CA LEU A 74 -7.71 -1.34 11.98
C LEU A 74 -7.74 -0.07 11.11
N ILE A 75 -7.74 -0.21 9.79
CA ILE A 75 -7.84 0.92 8.86
C ILE A 75 -9.15 1.69 9.08
N ARG A 76 -10.28 1.01 9.22
CA ARG A 76 -11.56 1.67 9.53
C ARG A 76 -11.56 2.35 10.89
N GLU A 77 -10.98 1.72 11.91
CA GLU A 77 -10.87 2.31 13.24
C GLU A 77 -10.00 3.57 13.26
N ILE A 78 -8.93 3.60 12.48
CA ILE A 78 -8.08 4.79 12.30
C ILE A 78 -8.89 5.89 11.60
N ALA A 79 -9.49 5.59 10.46
CA ALA A 79 -10.26 6.58 9.68
C ALA A 79 -11.43 7.18 10.47
N ALA A 80 -12.05 6.40 11.35
CA ALA A 80 -13.14 6.89 12.23
C ALA A 80 -12.66 7.79 13.38
N LYS A 81 -11.38 7.77 13.73
CA LYS A 81 -10.85 8.48 14.90
C LYS A 81 -10.05 9.72 14.54
N GLU A 82 -9.37 9.72 13.43
CA GLU A 82 -8.42 10.77 13.08
C GLU A 82 -8.21 10.90 11.57
N SER A 83 -7.78 12.08 11.14
CA SER A 83 -7.27 12.27 9.79
C SER A 83 -5.92 11.58 9.65
N ALA A 84 -5.73 10.79 8.59
CA ALA A 84 -4.52 10.00 8.41
C ALA A 84 -4.18 9.78 6.93
N VAL A 85 -2.91 9.56 6.64
CA VAL A 85 -2.46 9.02 5.35
C VAL A 85 -2.23 7.53 5.49
N ILE A 86 -2.98 6.71 4.75
CA ILE A 86 -2.87 5.25 4.76
C ILE A 86 -2.18 4.79 3.47
N VAL A 87 -1.06 4.05 3.59
CA VAL A 87 -0.27 3.61 2.45
C VAL A 87 -0.45 2.12 2.17
N GLY A 88 -1.17 1.81 1.10
CA GLY A 88 -1.36 0.43 0.61
C GLY A 88 -2.41 -0.36 1.40
N ARG A 89 -2.23 -1.70 1.48
CA ARG A 89 -3.14 -2.64 2.17
C ARG A 89 -4.61 -2.56 1.73
N CYS A 90 -4.83 -2.21 0.45
CA CYS A 90 -6.17 -2.00 -0.11
C CYS A 90 -6.98 -0.94 0.65
N GLY A 91 -6.31 0.08 1.21
CA GLY A 91 -6.98 1.14 1.97
C GLY A 91 -8.08 1.83 1.17
N ASP A 92 -7.86 2.05 -0.12
CA ASP A 92 -8.84 2.57 -1.07
C ASP A 92 -10.12 1.71 -1.15
N TYR A 93 -9.97 0.39 -1.12
CA TYR A 93 -11.09 -0.55 -1.13
C TYR A 93 -11.77 -0.68 0.24
N VAL A 94 -10.98 -0.71 1.30
CA VAL A 94 -11.48 -0.83 2.69
C VAL A 94 -12.33 0.36 3.08
N LEU A 95 -11.99 1.56 2.59
CA LEU A 95 -12.66 2.83 2.88
C LEU A 95 -13.51 3.36 1.70
N LYS A 96 -13.86 2.51 0.74
CA LYS A 96 -14.55 2.91 -0.50
C LYS A 96 -15.93 3.53 -0.30
N ASP A 97 -16.57 3.23 0.82
CA ASP A 97 -17.92 3.69 1.16
C ASP A 97 -17.89 4.90 2.13
N GLU A 98 -16.68 5.41 2.47
CA GLU A 98 -16.49 6.59 3.31
C GLU A 98 -16.41 7.85 2.45
N GLU A 99 -17.18 8.87 2.78
CA GLU A 99 -17.29 10.11 1.96
C GLU A 99 -16.00 10.95 2.00
N ASN A 100 -15.35 11.07 3.17
CA ASN A 100 -14.18 11.93 3.38
C ASN A 100 -12.85 11.21 3.09
N VAL A 101 -12.80 10.41 2.01
CA VAL A 101 -11.62 9.67 1.61
C VAL A 101 -11.17 10.04 0.20
N LEU A 102 -9.95 10.55 0.09
CA LEU A 102 -9.27 10.76 -1.18
C LEU A 102 -8.40 9.54 -1.51
N SER A 103 -8.86 8.67 -2.39
CA SER A 103 -8.09 7.51 -2.83
C SER A 103 -7.15 7.87 -3.99
N LEU A 104 -5.85 7.58 -3.81
CA LEU A 104 -4.79 7.98 -4.74
C LEU A 104 -4.01 6.78 -5.28
N PHE A 105 -3.81 6.73 -6.60
CA PHE A 105 -2.83 5.84 -7.22
C PHE A 105 -1.59 6.61 -7.65
N ILE A 106 -0.48 6.37 -6.97
CA ILE A 106 0.80 7.04 -7.23
C ILE A 106 1.68 6.15 -8.09
N TYR A 107 2.08 6.64 -9.24
CA TYR A 107 2.96 5.93 -10.16
C TYR A 107 4.09 6.82 -10.69
N ALA A 108 5.02 6.21 -11.40
CA ALA A 108 6.11 6.92 -12.06
C ALA A 108 6.56 6.13 -13.30
N ASP A 109 7.22 6.81 -14.22
CA ASP A 109 7.79 6.22 -15.41
C ASP A 109 8.87 5.20 -15.06
N LYS A 110 9.05 4.20 -15.89
CA LYS A 110 9.99 3.08 -15.67
C LYS A 110 11.40 3.58 -15.35
N LYS A 111 11.90 4.57 -16.08
CA LYS A 111 13.23 5.14 -15.89
C LYS A 111 13.41 5.72 -14.47
N GLU A 112 12.46 6.53 -14.02
CA GLU A 112 12.46 7.13 -12.69
C GLU A 112 12.36 6.08 -11.58
N ARG A 113 11.54 5.06 -11.79
CA ARG A 113 11.38 3.97 -10.84
C ARG A 113 12.66 3.15 -10.69
N LEU A 114 13.34 2.90 -11.81
CA LEU A 114 14.61 2.18 -11.82
C LEU A 114 15.69 2.97 -11.09
N GLN A 115 15.84 4.25 -11.42
CA GLN A 115 16.78 5.13 -10.77
C GLN A 115 16.56 5.18 -9.25
N ARG A 116 15.34 5.44 -8.81
CA ARG A 116 14.98 5.42 -7.37
C ARG A 116 15.20 4.05 -6.71
N GLY A 117 14.94 2.98 -7.43
CA GLY A 117 15.20 1.63 -6.96
C GLY A 117 16.67 1.41 -6.60
N ILE A 118 17.57 1.87 -7.45
CA ILE A 118 19.01 1.76 -7.25
C ILE A 118 19.50 2.74 -6.17
N GLU A 119 19.13 4.02 -6.28
CA GLU A 119 19.67 5.08 -5.43
C GLU A 119 19.11 5.07 -4.00
N LEU A 120 17.78 4.85 -3.84
CA LEU A 120 17.11 4.96 -2.54
C LEU A 120 16.86 3.60 -1.87
N TYR A 121 16.67 2.55 -2.65
CA TYR A 121 16.39 1.21 -2.13
C TYR A 121 17.56 0.24 -2.29
N HIS A 122 18.72 0.74 -2.80
CA HIS A 122 19.97 0.00 -2.95
C HIS A 122 19.81 -1.33 -3.72
N LEU A 123 18.93 -1.34 -4.72
CA LEU A 123 18.78 -2.50 -5.59
C LEU A 123 20.04 -2.66 -6.47
N ASP A 124 20.46 -3.92 -6.68
CA ASP A 124 21.53 -4.19 -7.63
C ASP A 124 21.08 -3.75 -9.04
N PRO A 125 21.87 -2.88 -9.71
CA PRO A 125 21.52 -2.41 -11.05
C PRO A 125 21.24 -3.50 -12.07
N LYS A 126 21.86 -4.69 -11.91
CA LYS A 126 21.68 -5.84 -12.81
C LYS A 126 20.26 -6.44 -12.70
N ASP A 127 19.67 -6.44 -11.49
CA ASP A 127 18.41 -7.10 -11.20
C ASP A 127 17.29 -6.12 -10.83
N ALA A 128 17.59 -4.81 -10.77
CA ALA A 128 16.66 -3.78 -10.31
C ALA A 128 15.33 -3.78 -11.08
N GLU A 129 15.38 -3.92 -12.40
CA GLU A 129 14.18 -3.94 -13.23
C GLU A 129 13.29 -5.16 -12.92
N GLU A 130 13.88 -6.35 -12.87
CA GLU A 130 13.15 -7.57 -12.53
C GLU A 130 12.60 -7.54 -11.11
N THR A 131 13.38 -7.01 -10.18
CA THR A 131 12.97 -6.84 -8.78
C THR A 131 11.78 -5.89 -8.68
N ILE A 132 11.79 -4.74 -9.35
CA ILE A 132 10.66 -3.81 -9.39
C ILE A 132 9.42 -4.48 -10.00
N ARG A 133 9.58 -5.19 -11.11
CA ARG A 133 8.48 -5.93 -11.78
C ARG A 133 7.89 -7.01 -10.86
N ARG A 134 8.72 -7.73 -10.13
CA ARG A 134 8.30 -8.73 -9.14
C ARG A 134 7.48 -8.10 -8.01
N PHE A 135 7.91 -6.96 -7.48
CA PHE A 135 7.15 -6.25 -6.46
C PHE A 135 5.81 -5.72 -6.97
N ASP A 136 5.75 -5.26 -8.22
CA ASP A 136 4.47 -4.82 -8.80
C ASP A 136 3.51 -5.98 -8.98
N ARG A 137 3.98 -7.13 -9.48
CA ARG A 137 3.15 -8.35 -9.56
C ARG A 137 2.62 -8.78 -8.18
N LYS A 138 3.47 -8.75 -7.14
CA LYS A 138 3.03 -9.06 -5.77
C LYS A 138 1.92 -8.12 -5.30
N ARG A 139 2.05 -6.80 -5.57
CA ARG A 139 1.01 -5.82 -5.22
C ARG A 139 -0.28 -6.04 -5.99
N ALA A 140 -0.18 -6.24 -7.30
CA ALA A 140 -1.33 -6.51 -8.16
C ALA A 140 -2.07 -7.77 -7.70
N ASN A 141 -1.36 -8.89 -7.52
CA ASN A 141 -1.97 -10.14 -7.07
C ASN A 141 -2.64 -10.00 -5.70
N PHE A 142 -2.00 -9.30 -4.75
CA PHE A 142 -2.59 -9.05 -3.44
C PHE A 142 -3.86 -8.21 -3.55
N TYR A 143 -3.82 -7.14 -4.32
CA TYR A 143 -4.96 -6.24 -4.50
C TYR A 143 -6.12 -6.97 -5.19
N GLU A 144 -5.87 -7.63 -6.30
CA GLU A 144 -6.88 -8.37 -7.07
C GLU A 144 -7.50 -9.50 -6.26
N PHE A 145 -6.71 -10.23 -5.46
CA PHE A 145 -7.21 -11.31 -4.62
C PHE A 145 -8.21 -10.85 -3.55
N TYR A 146 -7.94 -9.71 -2.89
CA TYR A 146 -8.79 -9.22 -1.80
C TYR A 146 -9.91 -8.28 -2.24
N THR A 147 -9.82 -7.71 -3.42
CA THR A 147 -10.79 -6.68 -3.87
C THR A 147 -11.61 -7.10 -5.08
N ASP A 148 -11.21 -8.16 -5.76
CA ASP A 148 -11.74 -8.56 -7.08
C ASP A 148 -11.68 -7.40 -8.10
N ARG A 149 -10.70 -6.50 -7.95
CA ARG A 149 -10.50 -5.33 -8.79
C ARG A 149 -9.08 -5.34 -9.37
N LYS A 150 -8.93 -4.81 -10.58
CA LYS A 150 -7.62 -4.70 -11.22
C LYS A 150 -6.79 -3.59 -10.56
N TRP A 151 -5.60 -3.93 -10.07
CA TRP A 151 -4.67 -2.95 -9.49
C TRP A 151 -4.28 -1.88 -10.50
N GLY A 152 -4.33 -0.61 -10.10
CA GLY A 152 -4.01 0.53 -10.95
C GLY A 152 -5.07 0.89 -12.01
N ALA A 153 -6.24 0.24 -12.02
CA ALA A 153 -7.35 0.69 -12.86
C ALA A 153 -7.87 2.06 -12.38
N LEU A 154 -7.97 3.01 -13.30
CA LEU A 154 -8.32 4.41 -12.98
C LEU A 154 -9.63 4.53 -12.21
N SER A 155 -10.61 3.69 -12.53
CA SER A 155 -11.93 3.67 -11.88
C SER A 155 -11.92 3.30 -10.40
N ASN A 156 -10.80 2.78 -9.88
CA ASN A 156 -10.70 2.39 -8.47
C ASN A 156 -10.25 3.56 -7.57
N TYR A 157 -9.81 4.67 -8.15
CA TYR A 157 -9.18 5.76 -7.40
C TYR A 157 -9.84 7.10 -7.74
N SER A 158 -9.90 7.99 -6.76
CA SER A 158 -10.36 9.37 -6.95
C SER A 158 -9.40 10.14 -7.88
N MET A 159 -8.10 9.83 -7.79
CA MET A 159 -7.07 10.47 -8.61
C MET A 159 -5.87 9.55 -8.84
N THR A 160 -5.23 9.72 -10.00
CA THR A 160 -3.94 9.05 -10.31
C THR A 160 -2.86 10.09 -10.57
N VAL A 161 -1.67 9.91 -9.99
CA VAL A 161 -0.59 10.89 -10.03
C VAL A 161 0.70 10.29 -10.57
N ASN A 162 1.19 10.81 -11.71
CA ASN A 162 2.52 10.48 -12.24
C ASN A 162 3.57 11.42 -11.64
N THR A 163 4.43 10.88 -10.79
CA THR A 163 5.47 11.66 -10.11
C THR A 163 6.67 11.99 -10.98
N SER A 164 6.79 11.41 -12.17
CA SER A 164 7.94 11.65 -13.07
C SER A 164 7.92 13.01 -13.72
N ARG A 165 6.72 13.60 -13.89
CA ARG A 165 6.57 14.90 -14.55
C ARG A 165 6.85 16.07 -13.62
N MET A 166 6.45 15.96 -12.36
CA MET A 166 6.47 17.06 -11.40
C MET A 166 7.52 16.90 -10.30
N GLY A 167 8.04 15.68 -10.12
CA GLY A 167 8.85 15.36 -8.97
C GLY A 167 8.01 15.16 -7.68
N ILE A 168 8.66 14.61 -6.66
CA ILE A 168 8.01 14.23 -5.41
C ILE A 168 7.49 15.46 -4.66
N GLU A 169 8.33 16.47 -4.47
CA GLU A 169 8.02 17.64 -3.66
C GLU A 169 6.82 18.44 -4.21
N GLN A 170 6.77 18.60 -5.53
CA GLN A 170 5.68 19.32 -6.17
C GLN A 170 4.36 18.52 -6.10
N CYS A 171 4.44 17.19 -6.27
CA CYS A 171 3.27 16.33 -6.08
C CYS A 171 2.71 16.46 -4.67
N VAL A 172 3.56 16.45 -3.64
CA VAL A 172 3.14 16.61 -2.24
C VAL A 172 2.41 17.94 -2.02
N LYS A 173 2.98 19.05 -2.52
CA LYS A 173 2.34 20.37 -2.40
C LYS A 173 0.95 20.42 -3.04
N TYR A 174 0.79 19.88 -4.24
CA TYR A 174 -0.52 19.86 -4.91
C TYR A 174 -1.51 18.94 -4.20
N LEU A 175 -1.08 17.77 -3.76
CA LEU A 175 -1.96 16.87 -3.00
C LEU A 175 -2.39 17.47 -1.68
N ALA A 176 -1.49 18.13 -0.96
CA ALA A 176 -1.83 18.83 0.28
C ALA A 176 -2.84 19.97 0.05
N ALA A 177 -2.68 20.72 -1.05
CA ALA A 177 -3.63 21.77 -1.40
C ALA A 177 -5.04 21.21 -1.68
N ILE A 178 -5.13 20.10 -2.42
CA ILE A 178 -6.39 19.42 -2.71
C ILE A 178 -7.07 18.95 -1.41
N VAL A 179 -6.31 18.30 -0.51
CA VAL A 179 -6.86 17.83 0.76
C VAL A 179 -7.36 19.00 1.62
N LYS A 180 -6.61 20.10 1.68
CA LYS A 180 -7.02 21.32 2.43
C LYS A 180 -8.28 21.95 1.86
N GLU A 181 -8.47 21.90 0.54
CA GLU A 181 -9.69 22.43 -0.10
C GLU A 181 -10.91 21.54 0.18
N MET A 182 -10.76 20.21 0.08
CA MET A 182 -11.83 19.28 0.44
C MET A 182 -12.33 19.48 1.87
N GLN A 183 -11.42 19.73 2.83
CA GLN A 183 -11.79 19.99 4.22
C GLN A 183 -12.54 21.31 4.45
N ARG A 184 -12.45 22.28 3.54
CA ARG A 184 -13.18 23.56 3.63
C ARG A 184 -14.62 23.41 3.19
N ASP A 185 -14.88 22.54 2.23
CA ASP A 185 -16.23 22.30 1.71
C ASP A 185 -17.10 21.52 2.70
N ASP A 186 -16.48 20.83 3.66
CA ASP A 186 -17.15 20.05 4.72
C ASP A 186 -17.41 20.87 6.01
N ALA A 187 -16.92 22.11 6.11
CA ALA A 187 -17.02 22.96 7.31
C ALA A 187 -18.13 24.01 7.19
#